data_5b9990fc9d9a6b2d28405bab41a74ca8
#
_entry.id   5b9990fc9d9a6b2d28405bab41a74ca8
#
_cell.length_a   1.000
_cell.length_b   1.000
_cell.length_c   1.000
_cell.angle_alpha   90.00
_cell.angle_beta   90.00
_cell.angle_gamma   90.00
#
_symmetry.space_group_name_H-M   'P 1'
#
loop_
_entity.id
_entity.type
_entity.pdbx_description
1 polymer ?
#
loop_
_entity_poly.entity_id
_entity_poly.type
_entity_poly.pdbx_seq_one_letter_code
_entity_poly.pdbx_strand_id
1 'polypeptide(L)'
;MSKYDFSMDFYKGKKVLVTGHTGFKGTWMCRMLVGAGAEVTGYALEPSELFKLADVENKITSVIGDVRDLKHLQEVFDKAEPEIVIHMAAQPIVRDSYKNPVYTYETNVMGTVNVLECVRNTASVKSFVNVTTDKVYLNREWPWGYRENEELNGYDPYSNSKSCSELVTSSYKNSFFNTKEGGRSCAISTARAGNVIGGGDFANDRIIPDCVRAMQGGDEIIVRNPYSTRPYQFVLEPIYCYLMLAAAQYEDMSYAGNYNVGPDDVDCVTTGQLVDLFCTSWNAFYEKDDSAKKASWKNVSDRGPHEAGFLKLDCSKIKATFGWNPHWHIDKAMENIIEWTDCYLKGGDIPAVMDKQIKEFL
;
A
#
# COMPACT_ATOMS: atom_id res chain seq x y z
N MET A 1 20.60 7.81 -19.14
CA MET A 1 19.23 8.33 -19.10
C MET A 1 19.17 9.35 -17.98
N SER A 2 18.59 10.53 -18.19
CA SER A 2 18.31 11.46 -17.10
C SER A 2 17.30 10.79 -16.16
N LYS A 3 17.54 10.85 -14.86
CA LYS A 3 16.60 10.37 -13.84
C LYS A 3 15.31 11.18 -13.97
N TYR A 4 14.15 10.54 -13.76
CA TYR A 4 12.88 11.26 -13.72
C TYR A 4 12.83 12.16 -12.48
N ASP A 5 12.67 13.46 -12.69
CA ASP A 5 12.59 14.43 -11.61
C ASP A 5 11.13 14.58 -11.17
N PHE A 6 10.75 13.83 -10.13
CA PHE A 6 9.37 13.82 -9.64
C PHE A 6 9.13 14.89 -8.58
N SER A 7 8.10 15.70 -8.81
CA SER A 7 7.53 16.62 -7.82
C SER A 7 6.04 16.35 -7.63
N MET A 8 5.57 16.48 -6.41
CA MET A 8 4.13 16.43 -6.10
C MET A 8 3.32 17.55 -6.78
N ASP A 9 3.95 18.63 -7.22
CA ASP A 9 3.32 19.72 -7.99
C ASP A 9 2.67 19.23 -9.30
N PHE A 10 3.13 18.07 -9.84
CA PHE A 10 2.49 17.42 -10.98
C PHE A 10 0.99 17.16 -10.75
N TYR A 11 0.60 16.88 -9.52
CA TYR A 11 -0.78 16.54 -9.18
C TYR A 11 -1.73 17.72 -9.05
N LYS A 12 -1.23 18.97 -9.04
CA LYS A 12 -2.07 20.16 -8.92
C LYS A 12 -3.10 20.23 -10.06
N GLY A 13 -4.38 20.19 -9.70
CA GLY A 13 -5.50 20.19 -10.64
C GLY A 13 -5.69 18.90 -11.45
N LYS A 14 -4.96 17.82 -11.15
CA LYS A 14 -5.16 16.51 -11.78
C LYS A 14 -6.35 15.79 -11.17
N LYS A 15 -7.18 15.20 -12.02
CA LYS A 15 -8.29 14.33 -11.63
C LYS A 15 -7.76 12.93 -11.35
N VAL A 16 -7.73 12.53 -10.08
CA VAL A 16 -7.19 11.24 -9.64
C VAL A 16 -8.29 10.39 -9.01
N LEU A 17 -8.50 9.18 -9.53
CA LEU A 17 -9.40 8.21 -8.92
C LEU A 17 -8.61 7.18 -8.14
N VAL A 18 -8.97 7.00 -6.86
CA VAL A 18 -8.32 6.06 -5.94
C VAL A 18 -9.34 5.03 -5.48
N THR A 19 -9.17 3.77 -5.86
CA THR A 19 -9.99 2.71 -5.27
C THR A 19 -9.37 2.22 -3.97
N GLY A 20 -10.19 1.92 -2.96
CA GLY A 20 -9.69 1.56 -1.62
C GLY A 20 -9.25 2.77 -0.79
N HIS A 21 -9.77 3.96 -1.10
CA HIS A 21 -9.40 5.23 -0.48
C HIS A 21 -9.73 5.32 1.01
N THR A 22 -10.72 4.57 1.48
CA THR A 22 -11.14 4.52 2.89
C THR A 22 -10.24 3.65 3.77
N GLY A 23 -9.36 2.83 3.17
CA GLY A 23 -8.44 1.96 3.89
C GLY A 23 -7.17 2.68 4.36
N PHE A 24 -6.27 1.95 5.06
CA PHE A 24 -5.04 2.48 5.63
C PHE A 24 -4.18 3.25 4.62
N LYS A 25 -3.66 2.59 3.57
CA LYS A 25 -2.85 3.25 2.54
C LYS A 25 -3.63 4.31 1.75
N GLY A 26 -4.91 4.03 1.49
CA GLY A 26 -5.79 4.93 0.74
C GLY A 26 -5.97 6.27 1.44
N THR A 27 -6.15 6.26 2.75
CA THR A 27 -6.29 7.48 3.56
C THR A 27 -5.02 8.34 3.50
N TRP A 28 -3.84 7.75 3.71
CA TRP A 28 -2.57 8.45 3.59
C TRP A 28 -2.34 9.02 2.19
N MET A 29 -2.66 8.24 1.14
CA MET A 29 -2.56 8.70 -0.24
C MET A 29 -3.49 9.87 -0.54
N CYS A 30 -4.75 9.81 -0.10
CA CYS A 30 -5.70 10.91 -0.29
C CYS A 30 -5.23 12.18 0.40
N ARG A 31 -4.68 12.11 1.62
CA ARG A 31 -4.10 13.29 2.27
C ARG A 31 -2.95 13.89 1.47
N MET A 32 -2.05 13.04 0.98
CA MET A 32 -0.90 13.47 0.18
C MET A 32 -1.34 14.13 -1.13
N LEU A 33 -2.32 13.55 -1.84
CA LEU A 33 -2.89 14.08 -3.08
C LEU A 33 -3.64 15.41 -2.85
N VAL A 34 -4.44 15.50 -1.79
CA VAL A 34 -5.14 16.73 -1.43
C VAL A 34 -4.14 17.84 -1.09
N GLY A 35 -3.09 17.51 -0.33
CA GLY A 35 -1.99 18.45 -0.03
C GLY A 35 -1.28 18.95 -1.29
N ALA A 36 -1.19 18.14 -2.33
CA ALA A 36 -0.64 18.52 -3.64
C ALA A 36 -1.64 19.26 -4.55
N GLY A 37 -2.89 19.46 -4.12
CA GLY A 37 -3.92 20.17 -4.89
C GLY A 37 -4.57 19.34 -6.01
N ALA A 38 -4.58 18.01 -5.89
CA ALA A 38 -5.30 17.13 -6.81
C ALA A 38 -6.83 17.16 -6.56
N GLU A 39 -7.59 16.92 -7.62
CA GLU A 39 -9.04 16.63 -7.56
C GLU A 39 -9.24 15.13 -7.37
N VAL A 40 -9.45 14.72 -6.12
CA VAL A 40 -9.49 13.29 -5.77
C VAL A 40 -10.92 12.77 -5.74
N THR A 41 -11.18 11.69 -6.47
CA THR A 41 -12.37 10.85 -6.33
C THR A 41 -11.97 9.51 -5.74
N GLY A 42 -12.57 9.14 -4.62
CA GLY A 42 -12.37 7.86 -3.97
C GLY A 42 -13.53 6.90 -4.21
N TYR A 43 -13.26 5.60 -4.41
CA TYR A 43 -14.27 4.54 -4.50
C TYR A 43 -13.85 3.36 -3.62
N ALA A 44 -14.60 3.05 -2.58
CA ALA A 44 -14.29 1.97 -1.65
C ALA A 44 -15.51 1.56 -0.79
N LEU A 45 -15.33 0.49 -0.03
CA LEU A 45 -16.25 0.09 1.03
C LEU A 45 -16.28 1.14 2.16
N GLU A 46 -17.11 0.89 3.17
CA GLU A 46 -17.31 1.76 4.33
C GLU A 46 -15.99 2.31 4.93
N PRO A 47 -16.02 3.57 5.42
CA PRO A 47 -14.84 4.23 5.97
C PRO A 47 -14.22 3.51 7.15
N SER A 48 -12.89 3.30 7.10
CA SER A 48 -12.11 2.84 8.25
C SER A 48 -12.04 3.91 9.34
N GLU A 49 -11.60 3.51 10.53
CA GLU A 49 -11.36 4.45 11.63
C GLU A 49 -10.35 5.53 11.26
N LEU A 50 -9.23 5.16 10.62
CA LEU A 50 -8.25 6.14 10.15
C LEU A 50 -8.86 7.16 9.20
N PHE A 51 -9.70 6.74 8.26
CA PHE A 51 -10.31 7.66 7.30
C PHE A 51 -11.18 8.73 7.98
N LYS A 52 -11.93 8.33 9.02
CA LYS A 52 -12.74 9.25 9.83
C LYS A 52 -11.86 10.22 10.63
N LEU A 53 -10.79 9.71 11.24
CA LEU A 53 -9.85 10.51 12.04
C LEU A 53 -9.03 11.48 11.20
N ALA A 54 -8.73 11.12 9.96
CA ALA A 54 -7.84 11.87 9.08
C ALA A 54 -8.50 13.11 8.43
N ASP A 55 -9.80 13.36 8.64
CA ASP A 55 -10.54 14.49 8.03
C ASP A 55 -10.32 14.64 6.51
N VAL A 56 -10.41 13.51 5.79
CA VAL A 56 -10.21 13.47 4.33
C VAL A 56 -11.55 13.55 3.59
N GLU A 57 -12.62 13.03 4.17
CA GLU A 57 -13.93 12.87 3.52
C GLU A 57 -14.46 14.17 2.90
N ASN A 58 -14.32 15.28 3.63
CA ASN A 58 -14.81 16.59 3.18
C ASN A 58 -13.90 17.29 2.14
N LYS A 59 -12.73 16.69 1.85
CA LYS A 59 -11.71 17.26 0.95
C LYS A 59 -11.64 16.53 -0.39
N ILE A 60 -12.40 15.46 -0.55
CA ILE A 60 -12.44 14.63 -1.75
C ILE A 60 -13.89 14.30 -2.13
N THR A 61 -14.11 13.81 -3.34
CA THR A 61 -15.39 13.14 -3.68
C THR A 61 -15.28 11.69 -3.23
N SER A 62 -15.83 11.37 -2.04
CA SER A 62 -15.84 10.01 -1.49
C SER A 62 -17.10 9.28 -1.90
N VAL A 63 -16.97 8.16 -2.62
CA VAL A 63 -18.07 7.31 -3.05
C VAL A 63 -17.95 5.94 -2.41
N ILE A 64 -18.98 5.54 -1.67
CA ILE A 64 -19.07 4.21 -1.08
C ILE A 64 -19.57 3.22 -2.12
N GLY A 65 -18.80 2.16 -2.36
CA GLY A 65 -19.14 1.13 -3.34
C GLY A 65 -18.17 -0.03 -3.33
N ASP A 66 -18.55 -1.10 -3.98
CA ASP A 66 -17.77 -2.32 -4.10
C ASP A 66 -17.20 -2.46 -5.52
N VAL A 67 -15.89 -2.70 -5.65
CA VAL A 67 -15.24 -2.89 -6.96
C VAL A 67 -15.78 -4.09 -7.74
N ARG A 68 -16.57 -4.97 -7.11
CA ARG A 68 -17.28 -6.06 -7.76
C ARG A 68 -18.54 -5.58 -8.52
N ASP A 69 -19.05 -4.40 -8.19
CA ASP A 69 -20.17 -3.76 -8.91
C ASP A 69 -19.63 -2.90 -10.07
N LEU A 70 -19.47 -3.56 -11.22
CA LEU A 70 -18.98 -2.91 -12.45
C LEU A 70 -19.87 -1.72 -12.87
N LYS A 71 -21.20 -1.84 -12.72
CA LYS A 71 -22.12 -0.79 -13.18
C LYS A 71 -21.95 0.48 -12.35
N HIS A 72 -22.01 0.36 -11.04
CA HIS A 72 -21.82 1.51 -10.14
C HIS A 72 -20.40 2.12 -10.29
N LEU A 73 -19.40 1.27 -10.42
CA LEU A 73 -18.02 1.75 -10.66
C LEU A 73 -17.91 2.55 -11.96
N GLN A 74 -18.53 2.09 -13.07
CA GLN A 74 -18.51 2.82 -14.34
C GLN A 74 -19.24 4.17 -14.23
N GLU A 75 -20.38 4.24 -13.54
CA GLU A 75 -21.09 5.51 -13.28
C GLU A 75 -20.20 6.53 -12.55
N VAL A 76 -19.33 6.06 -11.63
CA VAL A 76 -18.34 6.90 -10.93
C VAL A 76 -17.25 7.38 -11.88
N PHE A 77 -16.72 6.51 -12.73
CA PHE A 77 -15.72 6.88 -13.73
C PHE A 77 -16.26 7.91 -14.72
N ASP A 78 -17.50 7.72 -15.21
CA ASP A 78 -18.16 8.62 -16.17
C ASP A 78 -18.34 10.02 -15.57
N LYS A 79 -18.64 10.11 -14.27
CA LYS A 79 -18.84 11.37 -13.56
C LYS A 79 -17.51 12.06 -13.19
N ALA A 80 -16.52 11.28 -12.76
CA ALA A 80 -15.22 11.81 -12.31
C ALA A 80 -14.30 12.17 -13.48
N GLU A 81 -14.44 11.48 -14.63
CA GLU A 81 -13.53 11.61 -15.78
C GLU A 81 -12.05 11.62 -15.36
N PRO A 82 -11.56 10.62 -14.62
CA PRO A 82 -10.22 10.65 -14.06
C PRO A 82 -9.15 10.62 -15.17
N GLU A 83 -8.06 11.34 -14.95
CA GLU A 83 -6.86 11.27 -15.81
C GLU A 83 -5.91 10.16 -15.31
N ILE A 84 -5.90 9.92 -14.00
CA ILE A 84 -5.03 8.97 -13.30
C ILE A 84 -5.88 8.07 -12.42
N VAL A 85 -5.60 6.78 -12.45
CA VAL A 85 -6.30 5.79 -11.61
C VAL A 85 -5.28 4.99 -10.80
N ILE A 86 -5.42 4.98 -9.48
CA ILE A 86 -4.64 4.14 -8.57
C ILE A 86 -5.56 3.09 -7.95
N HIS A 87 -5.35 1.84 -8.34
CA HIS A 87 -6.17 0.73 -7.88
C HIS A 87 -5.55 0.05 -6.66
N MET A 88 -6.12 0.32 -5.47
CA MET A 88 -5.68 -0.26 -4.20
C MET A 88 -6.77 -1.07 -3.49
N ALA A 89 -8.01 -1.04 -3.97
CA ALA A 89 -9.09 -1.84 -3.38
C ALA A 89 -8.75 -3.34 -3.45
N ALA A 90 -8.78 -4.00 -2.32
CA ALA A 90 -8.49 -5.43 -2.21
C ALA A 90 -9.02 -6.00 -0.88
N GLN A 91 -9.23 -7.31 -0.84
CA GLN A 91 -9.20 -8.06 0.42
C GLN A 91 -7.73 -8.37 0.72
N PRO A 92 -7.08 -7.73 1.74
CA PRO A 92 -5.63 -7.76 1.89
C PRO A 92 -5.13 -8.73 2.98
N ILE A 93 -6.01 -9.40 3.71
CA ILE A 93 -5.66 -10.21 4.89
C ILE A 93 -5.52 -11.69 4.52
N VAL A 94 -4.31 -12.24 4.68
CA VAL A 94 -4.01 -13.64 4.36
C VAL A 94 -4.92 -14.61 5.12
N ARG A 95 -5.06 -14.45 6.45
CA ARG A 95 -5.90 -15.34 7.27
C ARG A 95 -7.38 -15.32 6.86
N ASP A 96 -7.90 -14.18 6.46
CA ASP A 96 -9.28 -14.06 5.98
C ASP A 96 -9.46 -14.67 4.60
N SER A 97 -8.44 -14.71 3.75
CA SER A 97 -8.48 -15.35 2.45
C SER A 97 -8.67 -16.87 2.56
N TYR A 98 -8.14 -17.51 3.61
CA TYR A 98 -8.41 -18.92 3.90
C TYR A 98 -9.85 -19.18 4.34
N LYS A 99 -10.46 -18.22 5.07
CA LYS A 99 -11.85 -18.32 5.52
C LYS A 99 -12.84 -18.05 4.38
N ASN A 100 -12.51 -17.08 3.52
CA ASN A 100 -13.40 -16.57 2.47
C ASN A 100 -12.67 -16.48 1.10
N PRO A 101 -12.25 -17.60 0.51
CA PRO A 101 -11.46 -17.59 -0.73
C PRO A 101 -12.26 -17.04 -1.92
N VAL A 102 -13.55 -17.36 -2.05
CA VAL A 102 -14.41 -16.85 -3.14
C VAL A 102 -14.44 -15.33 -3.12
N TYR A 103 -14.77 -14.74 -1.98
CA TYR A 103 -14.78 -13.28 -1.81
C TYR A 103 -13.42 -12.66 -2.13
N THR A 104 -12.32 -13.33 -1.75
CA THR A 104 -10.96 -12.86 -2.03
C THR A 104 -10.69 -12.80 -3.53
N TYR A 105 -11.05 -13.85 -4.29
CA TYR A 105 -10.88 -13.86 -5.75
C TYR A 105 -11.85 -12.90 -6.45
N GLU A 106 -13.11 -12.83 -6.03
CA GLU A 106 -14.07 -11.88 -6.59
C GLU A 106 -13.58 -10.44 -6.43
N THR A 107 -13.07 -10.09 -5.24
CA THR A 107 -12.57 -8.73 -4.97
C THR A 107 -11.26 -8.46 -5.70
N ASN A 108 -10.26 -9.34 -5.55
CA ASN A 108 -8.90 -9.06 -6.00
C ASN A 108 -8.70 -9.31 -7.50
N VAL A 109 -9.41 -10.27 -8.08
CA VAL A 109 -9.29 -10.59 -9.50
C VAL A 109 -10.41 -9.93 -10.30
N MET A 110 -11.67 -10.24 -9.99
CA MET A 110 -12.78 -9.66 -10.73
C MET A 110 -12.93 -8.16 -10.47
N GLY A 111 -12.65 -7.68 -9.25
CA GLY A 111 -12.56 -6.24 -8.98
C GLY A 111 -11.50 -5.55 -9.85
N THR A 112 -10.32 -6.18 -10.06
CA THR A 112 -9.29 -5.66 -10.99
C THR A 112 -9.79 -5.65 -12.44
N VAL A 113 -10.49 -6.72 -12.88
CA VAL A 113 -11.14 -6.75 -14.21
C VAL A 113 -12.09 -5.59 -14.37
N ASN A 114 -12.96 -5.37 -13.40
CA ASN A 114 -13.97 -4.30 -13.43
C ASN A 114 -13.33 -2.90 -13.51
N VAL A 115 -12.28 -2.65 -12.71
CA VAL A 115 -11.56 -1.36 -12.77
C VAL A 115 -10.89 -1.18 -14.14
N LEU A 116 -10.25 -2.21 -14.69
CA LEU A 116 -9.63 -2.16 -16.01
C LEU A 116 -10.66 -1.97 -17.15
N GLU A 117 -11.87 -2.54 -17.03
CA GLU A 117 -12.97 -2.26 -17.97
C GLU A 117 -13.40 -0.80 -17.89
N CYS A 118 -13.55 -0.23 -16.71
CA CYS A 118 -13.83 1.20 -16.56
C CYS A 118 -12.72 2.06 -17.15
N VAL A 119 -11.45 1.71 -16.89
CA VAL A 119 -10.29 2.38 -17.52
C VAL A 119 -10.39 2.29 -19.06
N ARG A 120 -10.74 1.12 -19.61
CA ARG A 120 -10.88 0.91 -21.06
C ARG A 120 -11.98 1.77 -21.68
N ASN A 121 -13.08 1.96 -20.97
CA ASN A 121 -14.25 2.69 -21.44
C ASN A 121 -14.19 4.21 -21.17
N THR A 122 -13.23 4.70 -20.36
CA THR A 122 -13.12 6.11 -19.97
C THR A 122 -11.93 6.77 -20.68
N ALA A 123 -12.20 7.58 -21.70
CA ALA A 123 -11.18 8.15 -22.58
C ALA A 123 -10.20 9.10 -21.88
N SER A 124 -10.60 9.74 -20.78
CA SER A 124 -9.76 10.68 -20.03
C SER A 124 -8.59 10.02 -19.30
N VAL A 125 -8.67 8.71 -19.00
CA VAL A 125 -7.62 8.00 -18.26
C VAL A 125 -6.38 7.83 -19.13
N LYS A 126 -5.26 8.37 -18.68
CA LYS A 126 -3.93 8.29 -19.33
C LYS A 126 -2.95 7.39 -18.56
N SER A 127 -3.15 7.25 -17.25
CA SER A 127 -2.25 6.51 -16.36
C SER A 127 -3.04 5.64 -15.39
N PHE A 128 -2.72 4.35 -15.34
CA PHE A 128 -3.29 3.38 -14.41
C PHE A 128 -2.19 2.63 -13.68
N VAL A 129 -2.26 2.59 -12.37
CA VAL A 129 -1.37 1.78 -11.51
C VAL A 129 -2.18 0.80 -10.69
N ASN A 130 -1.95 -0.50 -10.91
CA ASN A 130 -2.47 -1.56 -10.06
C ASN A 130 -1.50 -1.84 -8.91
N VAL A 131 -1.94 -1.62 -7.69
CA VAL A 131 -1.15 -1.90 -6.48
C VAL A 131 -1.34 -3.36 -6.09
N THR A 132 -0.25 -4.11 -6.19
CA THR A 132 -0.21 -5.53 -5.83
C THR A 132 0.64 -5.78 -4.57
N THR A 133 1.34 -6.88 -4.47
CA THR A 133 2.08 -7.28 -3.27
C THR A 133 3.39 -7.99 -3.63
N ASP A 134 4.33 -8.01 -2.71
CA ASP A 134 5.53 -8.86 -2.73
C ASP A 134 5.22 -10.38 -2.79
N LYS A 135 4.02 -10.77 -2.34
CA LYS A 135 3.58 -12.17 -2.25
C LYS A 135 3.06 -12.76 -3.58
N VAL A 136 3.15 -12.01 -4.69
CA VAL A 136 2.73 -12.49 -6.01
C VAL A 136 3.64 -13.57 -6.58
N TYR A 137 4.87 -13.66 -6.12
CA TYR A 137 5.88 -14.57 -6.63
C TYR A 137 5.71 -16.01 -6.13
N LEU A 138 6.15 -16.97 -6.92
CA LEU A 138 6.43 -18.34 -6.44
C LEU A 138 7.57 -18.24 -5.42
N ASN A 139 7.24 -18.25 -4.13
CA ASN A 139 8.26 -18.12 -3.09
C ASN A 139 9.07 -19.42 -2.94
N ARG A 140 10.34 -19.36 -3.24
CA ARG A 140 11.34 -20.43 -3.10
C ARG A 140 12.19 -20.29 -1.85
N GLU A 141 11.87 -19.30 -1.01
CA GLU A 141 12.61 -18.94 0.22
C GLU A 141 14.12 -18.71 -0.02
N TRP A 142 14.46 -18.09 -1.15
CA TRP A 142 15.82 -17.71 -1.49
C TRP A 142 16.33 -16.57 -0.60
N PRO A 143 17.67 -16.48 -0.36
CA PRO A 143 18.24 -15.43 0.45
C PRO A 143 18.31 -14.06 -0.26
N TRP A 144 17.98 -13.98 -1.56
CA TRP A 144 17.95 -12.77 -2.36
C TRP A 144 16.53 -12.36 -2.72
N GLY A 145 16.38 -11.08 -3.12
CA GLY A 145 15.06 -10.52 -3.49
C GLY A 145 14.56 -11.03 -4.84
N TYR A 146 13.21 -11.15 -4.97
CA TYR A 146 12.53 -11.48 -6.22
C TYR A 146 12.56 -10.31 -7.19
N ARG A 147 12.78 -10.59 -8.48
CA ARG A 147 12.77 -9.61 -9.57
C ARG A 147 11.43 -9.63 -10.29
N GLU A 148 11.13 -8.55 -11.02
CA GLU A 148 9.84 -8.37 -11.68
C GLU A 148 9.56 -9.37 -12.80
N ASN A 149 10.56 -10.06 -13.34
CA ASN A 149 10.46 -11.08 -14.39
C ASN A 149 10.39 -12.52 -13.86
N GLU A 150 10.35 -12.71 -12.54
CA GLU A 150 10.25 -14.05 -11.96
C GLU A 150 8.79 -14.54 -11.90
N GLU A 151 8.63 -15.85 -11.69
CA GLU A 151 7.37 -16.56 -11.79
C GLU A 151 6.33 -16.04 -10.77
N LEU A 152 5.13 -15.74 -11.27
CA LEU A 152 3.99 -15.33 -10.45
C LEU A 152 3.17 -16.57 -10.08
N ASN A 153 3.21 -16.96 -8.81
CA ASN A 153 2.41 -18.06 -8.27
C ASN A 153 2.36 -17.98 -6.74
N GLY A 154 1.66 -16.98 -6.20
CA GLY A 154 1.48 -16.83 -4.77
C GLY A 154 0.83 -18.07 -4.14
N TYR A 155 1.24 -18.44 -2.94
CA TYR A 155 0.90 -19.73 -2.33
C TYR A 155 -0.53 -19.79 -1.77
N ASP A 156 -0.92 -18.80 -0.99
CA ASP A 156 -2.24 -18.75 -0.34
C ASP A 156 -3.29 -18.04 -1.23
N PRO A 157 -4.60 -18.13 -0.92
CA PRO A 157 -5.63 -17.51 -1.75
C PRO A 157 -5.48 -16.01 -1.95
N TYR A 158 -4.99 -15.26 -0.93
CA TYR A 158 -4.69 -13.83 -1.09
C TYR A 158 -3.53 -13.62 -2.06
N SER A 159 -2.41 -14.26 -1.81
CA SER A 159 -1.18 -14.14 -2.62
C SER A 159 -1.45 -14.55 -4.07
N ASN A 160 -2.15 -15.68 -4.27
CA ASN A 160 -2.52 -16.17 -5.60
C ASN A 160 -3.50 -15.22 -6.31
N SER A 161 -4.50 -14.69 -5.61
CA SER A 161 -5.42 -13.71 -6.20
C SER A 161 -4.69 -12.44 -6.68
N LYS A 162 -3.64 -12.03 -5.98
CA LYS A 162 -2.79 -10.90 -6.42
C LYS A 162 -1.90 -11.28 -7.61
N SER A 163 -1.39 -12.52 -7.69
CA SER A 163 -0.74 -13.04 -8.91
C SER A 163 -1.69 -13.01 -10.11
N CYS A 164 -2.93 -13.45 -9.92
CA CYS A 164 -3.97 -13.38 -10.95
C CYS A 164 -4.28 -11.93 -11.37
N SER A 165 -4.34 -11.00 -10.42
CA SER A 165 -4.53 -9.57 -10.70
C SER A 165 -3.40 -8.99 -11.58
N GLU A 166 -2.15 -9.40 -11.36
CA GLU A 166 -1.00 -9.08 -12.23
C GLU A 166 -1.20 -9.61 -13.66
N LEU A 167 -1.59 -10.89 -13.78
CA LEU A 167 -1.82 -11.55 -15.07
C LEU A 167 -2.98 -10.90 -15.84
N VAL A 168 -4.07 -10.56 -15.15
CA VAL A 168 -5.20 -9.81 -15.73
C VAL A 168 -4.73 -8.44 -16.22
N THR A 169 -3.97 -7.71 -15.40
CA THR A 169 -3.44 -6.39 -15.78
C THR A 169 -2.55 -6.48 -17.02
N SER A 170 -1.67 -7.49 -17.09
CA SER A 170 -0.82 -7.75 -18.24
C SER A 170 -1.63 -8.08 -19.50
N SER A 171 -2.68 -8.91 -19.38
CA SER A 171 -3.57 -9.25 -20.48
C SER A 171 -4.29 -8.01 -21.03
N TYR A 172 -4.86 -7.18 -20.16
CA TYR A 172 -5.51 -5.93 -20.57
C TYR A 172 -4.55 -4.95 -21.22
N LYS A 173 -3.34 -4.78 -20.66
CA LYS A 173 -2.28 -3.95 -21.25
C LYS A 173 -1.98 -4.36 -22.68
N ASN A 174 -1.78 -5.65 -22.92
CA ASN A 174 -1.42 -6.16 -24.25
C ASN A 174 -2.58 -6.10 -25.24
N SER A 175 -3.80 -6.41 -24.79
CA SER A 175 -4.96 -6.56 -25.67
C SER A 175 -5.66 -5.24 -26.01
N PHE A 176 -5.69 -4.27 -25.08
CA PHE A 176 -6.51 -3.07 -25.23
C PHE A 176 -5.73 -1.75 -25.16
N PHE A 177 -4.53 -1.76 -24.60
CA PHE A 177 -3.71 -0.55 -24.39
C PHE A 177 -2.37 -0.61 -25.15
N ASN A 178 -2.19 -1.61 -26.01
CA ASN A 178 -1.03 -1.74 -26.87
C ASN A 178 -1.22 -0.89 -28.13
N THR A 179 -0.65 0.31 -28.15
CA THR A 179 -0.78 1.26 -29.27
C THR A 179 -0.18 0.75 -30.59
N LYS A 180 0.79 -0.18 -30.52
CA LYS A 180 1.38 -0.81 -31.73
C LYS A 180 0.41 -1.74 -32.45
N GLU A 181 -0.60 -2.24 -31.74
CA GLU A 181 -1.64 -3.12 -32.25
C GLU A 181 -3.01 -2.43 -32.36
N GLY A 182 -3.03 -1.07 -32.37
CA GLY A 182 -4.25 -0.30 -32.50
C GLY A 182 -5.02 -0.10 -31.20
N GLY A 183 -4.45 -0.47 -30.06
CA GLY A 183 -5.03 -0.23 -28.73
C GLY A 183 -5.01 1.24 -28.34
N ARG A 184 -5.80 1.58 -27.33
CA ARG A 184 -5.90 2.94 -26.79
C ARG A 184 -4.60 3.35 -26.08
N SER A 185 -4.21 4.62 -26.22
CA SER A 185 -3.08 5.19 -25.48
C SER A 185 -3.45 5.40 -24.01
N CYS A 186 -3.03 4.47 -23.15
CA CYS A 186 -3.09 4.58 -21.70
C CYS A 186 -1.93 3.77 -21.10
N ALA A 187 -1.17 4.38 -20.25
CA ALA A 187 -0.05 3.71 -19.58
C ALA A 187 -0.55 2.82 -18.44
N ILE A 188 -0.19 1.54 -18.47
CA ILE A 188 -0.63 0.52 -17.51
C ILE A 188 0.58 -0.06 -16.79
N SER A 189 0.59 0.03 -15.46
CA SER A 189 1.65 -0.51 -14.62
C SER A 189 1.13 -1.29 -13.42
N THR A 190 1.98 -2.15 -12.88
CA THR A 190 1.78 -2.76 -11.56
C THR A 190 2.89 -2.35 -10.60
N ALA A 191 2.56 -2.20 -9.32
CA ALA A 191 3.51 -1.87 -8.26
C ALA A 191 3.38 -2.89 -7.12
N ARG A 192 4.44 -3.68 -6.92
CA ARG A 192 4.52 -4.79 -5.97
C ARG A 192 5.20 -4.33 -4.71
N ALA A 193 4.43 -4.07 -3.65
CA ALA A 193 4.98 -3.57 -2.39
C ALA A 193 4.97 -4.64 -1.30
N GLY A 194 6.01 -4.61 -0.47
CA GLY A 194 6.16 -5.47 0.70
C GLY A 194 5.31 -5.02 1.90
N ASN A 195 5.74 -5.39 3.10
CA ASN A 195 5.04 -5.11 4.34
C ASN A 195 5.07 -3.60 4.66
N VAL A 196 3.91 -2.98 4.64
CA VAL A 196 3.74 -1.54 4.88
C VAL A 196 3.32 -1.32 6.32
N ILE A 197 4.07 -0.45 7.03
CA ILE A 197 3.82 -0.07 8.42
C ILE A 197 3.62 1.45 8.52
N GLY A 198 2.82 1.90 9.50
CA GLY A 198 2.55 3.33 9.68
C GLY A 198 1.49 3.56 10.76
N GLY A 199 1.34 4.78 11.19
CA GLY A 199 0.29 5.18 12.11
C GLY A 199 -1.10 5.03 11.50
N GLY A 200 -2.08 4.58 12.30
CA GLY A 200 -3.47 4.42 11.87
C GLY A 200 -3.79 3.13 11.10
N ASP A 201 -2.90 2.14 11.09
CA ASP A 201 -3.28 0.79 10.70
C ASP A 201 -3.99 0.10 11.88
N PHE A 202 -5.28 -0.18 11.73
CA PHE A 202 -6.11 -0.85 12.74
C PHE A 202 -6.42 -2.30 12.38
N ALA A 203 -5.81 -2.84 11.31
CA ALA A 203 -6.11 -4.18 10.84
C ALA A 203 -5.72 -5.24 11.89
N ASN A 204 -6.54 -6.29 11.97
CA ASN A 204 -6.21 -7.46 12.78
C ASN A 204 -5.10 -8.28 12.11
N ASP A 205 -4.41 -9.09 12.88
CA ASP A 205 -3.37 -10.02 12.41
C ASP A 205 -2.19 -9.33 11.69
N ARG A 206 -1.92 -8.06 12.04
CA ARG A 206 -0.72 -7.33 11.62
C ARG A 206 0.11 -6.91 12.82
N ILE A 207 1.42 -7.03 12.70
CA ILE A 207 2.34 -6.92 13.86
C ILE A 207 2.32 -5.54 14.53
N ILE A 208 2.37 -4.43 13.78
CA ILE A 208 2.36 -3.08 14.38
C ILE A 208 1.01 -2.76 15.03
N PRO A 209 -0.15 -2.96 14.40
CA PRO A 209 -1.45 -2.87 15.08
C PRO A 209 -1.55 -3.75 16.34
N ASP A 210 -0.99 -4.98 16.32
CA ASP A 210 -1.00 -5.85 17.49
C ASP A 210 -0.13 -5.28 18.64
N CYS A 211 1.03 -4.69 18.32
CA CYS A 211 1.86 -3.98 19.29
C CYS A 211 1.11 -2.79 19.92
N VAL A 212 0.47 -1.96 19.09
CA VAL A 212 -0.29 -0.78 19.57
C VAL A 212 -1.45 -1.22 20.49
N ARG A 213 -2.23 -2.24 20.08
CA ARG A 213 -3.32 -2.77 20.91
C ARG A 213 -2.84 -3.30 22.25
N ALA A 214 -1.71 -4.01 22.28
CA ALA A 214 -1.13 -4.49 23.52
C ALA A 214 -0.75 -3.34 24.46
N MET A 215 -0.17 -2.25 23.91
CA MET A 215 0.14 -1.06 24.73
C MET A 215 -1.12 -0.36 25.24
N GLN A 216 -2.17 -0.26 24.42
CA GLN A 216 -3.47 0.29 24.86
C GLN A 216 -4.11 -0.55 25.98
N GLY A 217 -4.07 -1.88 25.87
CA GLY A 217 -4.60 -2.80 26.88
C GLY A 217 -3.73 -2.93 28.12
N GLY A 218 -2.52 -2.39 28.10
CA GLY A 218 -1.54 -2.61 29.15
C GLY A 218 -1.05 -4.07 29.19
N ASP A 219 -1.02 -4.77 28.06
CA ASP A 219 -0.63 -6.17 27.94
C ASP A 219 0.79 -6.34 27.37
N GLU A 220 1.33 -7.56 27.48
CA GLU A 220 2.56 -7.94 26.81
C GLU A 220 2.26 -8.27 25.33
N ILE A 221 3.12 -7.82 24.42
CA ILE A 221 2.94 -8.06 22.98
C ILE A 221 3.12 -9.56 22.69
N ILE A 222 2.18 -10.15 21.95
CA ILE A 222 2.25 -11.55 21.54
C ILE A 222 2.76 -11.63 20.11
N VAL A 223 3.92 -12.27 19.92
CA VAL A 223 4.52 -12.50 18.61
C VAL A 223 4.41 -13.97 18.24
N ARG A 224 3.64 -14.27 17.18
CA ARG A 224 3.34 -15.66 16.76
C ARG A 224 4.48 -16.31 15.98
N ASN A 225 5.11 -15.54 15.09
CA ASN A 225 6.25 -16.01 14.28
C ASN A 225 7.35 -14.93 14.26
N PRO A 226 8.26 -14.89 15.25
CA PRO A 226 9.30 -13.88 15.33
C PRO A 226 10.44 -14.08 14.33
N TYR A 227 10.54 -15.25 13.67
CA TYR A 227 11.69 -15.61 12.84
C TYR A 227 11.51 -15.28 11.36
N SER A 228 10.31 -14.91 10.92
CA SER A 228 10.05 -14.60 9.53
C SER A 228 10.66 -13.25 9.13
N THR A 229 11.47 -13.24 8.08
CA THR A 229 12.07 -12.02 7.50
C THR A 229 11.11 -11.38 6.50
N ARG A 230 10.91 -10.06 6.63
CA ARG A 230 10.01 -9.26 5.77
C ARG A 230 10.62 -7.91 5.39
N PRO A 231 10.30 -7.38 4.21
CA PRO A 231 10.71 -6.05 3.77
C PRO A 231 9.74 -5.00 4.34
N TYR A 232 10.01 -4.51 5.54
CA TYR A 232 9.17 -3.49 6.20
C TYR A 232 9.51 -2.09 5.68
N GLN A 233 8.48 -1.32 5.33
CA GLN A 233 8.64 0.07 4.88
C GLN A 233 7.53 0.97 5.41
N PHE A 234 7.86 2.24 5.64
CA PHE A 234 6.88 3.23 6.08
C PHE A 234 5.84 3.49 4.99
N VAL A 235 4.61 3.77 5.38
CA VAL A 235 3.46 3.89 4.47
C VAL A 235 3.65 4.91 3.36
N LEU A 236 4.38 6.00 3.60
CA LEU A 236 4.64 7.03 2.61
C LEU A 236 5.62 6.57 1.51
N GLU A 237 6.52 5.62 1.78
CA GLU A 237 7.46 5.09 0.78
C GLU A 237 6.74 4.48 -0.44
N PRO A 238 5.88 3.47 -0.28
CA PRO A 238 5.19 2.90 -1.43
C PRO A 238 4.18 3.88 -2.04
N ILE A 239 3.53 4.73 -1.24
CA ILE A 239 2.61 5.75 -1.77
C ILE A 239 3.36 6.71 -2.70
N TYR A 240 4.52 7.22 -2.28
CA TYR A 240 5.37 8.09 -3.10
C TYR A 240 5.76 7.40 -4.41
N CYS A 241 6.18 6.12 -4.35
CA CYS A 241 6.52 5.35 -5.54
C CYS A 241 5.33 5.17 -6.49
N TYR A 242 4.12 4.90 -5.96
CA TYR A 242 2.92 4.77 -6.80
C TYR A 242 2.59 6.07 -7.51
N LEU A 243 2.70 7.20 -6.81
CA LEU A 243 2.46 8.52 -7.35
C LEU A 243 3.54 8.92 -8.37
N MET A 244 4.81 8.70 -8.07
CA MET A 244 5.92 8.92 -8.99
C MET A 244 5.74 8.11 -10.28
N LEU A 245 5.43 6.81 -10.17
CA LEU A 245 5.18 5.94 -11.32
C LEU A 245 3.99 6.42 -12.15
N ALA A 246 2.88 6.79 -11.49
CA ALA A 246 1.69 7.28 -12.17
C ALA A 246 1.93 8.60 -12.90
N ALA A 247 2.72 9.50 -12.33
CA ALA A 247 3.12 10.76 -12.96
C ALA A 247 4.06 10.52 -14.16
N ALA A 248 5.13 9.75 -13.96
CA ALA A 248 6.11 9.49 -15.00
C ALA A 248 5.48 8.83 -16.25
N GLN A 249 4.68 7.79 -16.03
CA GLN A 249 4.03 7.11 -17.16
C GLN A 249 2.88 7.92 -17.80
N TYR A 250 2.31 8.90 -17.09
CA TYR A 250 1.36 9.84 -17.66
C TYR A 250 2.03 10.75 -18.68
N GLU A 251 3.26 11.19 -18.42
CA GLU A 251 4.05 12.06 -19.29
C GLU A 251 4.72 11.29 -20.42
N ASP A 252 5.28 10.09 -20.10
CA ASP A 252 5.93 9.22 -21.08
C ASP A 252 5.57 7.75 -20.80
N MET A 253 4.82 7.15 -21.70
CA MET A 253 4.39 5.75 -21.63
C MET A 253 5.56 4.75 -21.56
N SER A 254 6.78 5.13 -21.91
CA SER A 254 7.96 4.26 -21.81
C SER A 254 8.30 3.87 -20.37
N TYR A 255 7.82 4.64 -19.37
CA TYR A 255 7.93 4.31 -17.96
C TYR A 255 6.93 3.23 -17.50
N ALA A 256 5.92 2.88 -18.35
CA ALA A 256 4.93 1.88 -17.96
C ALA A 256 5.52 0.47 -17.86
N GLY A 257 5.36 -0.17 -16.70
CA GLY A 257 5.94 -1.50 -16.44
C GLY A 257 5.50 -2.08 -15.11
N ASN A 258 6.11 -3.22 -14.77
CA ASN A 258 5.95 -3.83 -13.46
C ASN A 258 7.14 -3.41 -12.60
N TYR A 259 6.89 -2.98 -11.36
CA TYR A 259 7.93 -2.49 -10.45
C TYR A 259 7.78 -3.07 -9.06
N ASN A 260 8.87 -3.58 -8.53
CA ASN A 260 9.01 -3.86 -7.12
C ASN A 260 9.23 -2.56 -6.36
N VAL A 261 8.54 -2.43 -5.22
CA VAL A 261 8.62 -1.28 -4.32
C VAL A 261 8.87 -1.78 -2.91
N GLY A 262 10.07 -1.61 -2.43
CA GLY A 262 10.49 -2.12 -1.12
C GLY A 262 11.68 -1.36 -0.54
N PRO A 263 11.97 -1.61 0.73
CA PRO A 263 13.09 -0.97 1.42
C PRO A 263 14.43 -1.52 0.95
N ASP A 264 15.50 -0.93 1.44
CA ASP A 264 16.84 -1.50 1.34
C ASP A 264 16.99 -2.76 2.21
N ASP A 265 18.01 -3.57 1.92
CA ASP A 265 18.25 -4.84 2.62
C ASP A 265 18.39 -4.68 4.14
N VAL A 266 18.89 -3.53 4.60
CA VAL A 266 19.06 -3.21 6.02
C VAL A 266 17.71 -3.17 6.77
N ASP A 267 16.63 -2.85 6.09
CA ASP A 267 15.27 -2.79 6.63
C ASP A 267 14.48 -4.09 6.43
N CYS A 268 15.11 -5.10 5.81
CA CYS A 268 14.57 -6.45 5.71
C CYS A 268 14.93 -7.24 6.98
N VAL A 269 14.12 -7.08 8.00
CA VAL A 269 14.37 -7.64 9.33
C VAL A 269 13.39 -8.75 9.68
N THR A 270 13.71 -9.53 10.72
CA THR A 270 12.75 -10.49 11.25
C THR A 270 11.61 -9.78 12.00
N THR A 271 10.46 -10.44 12.11
CA THR A 271 9.33 -9.89 12.89
C THR A 271 9.74 -9.66 14.35
N GLY A 272 10.59 -10.52 14.93
CA GLY A 272 11.12 -10.33 16.28
C GLY A 272 11.96 -9.05 16.41
N GLN A 273 12.89 -8.82 15.45
CA GLN A 273 13.69 -7.60 15.42
C GLN A 273 12.84 -6.32 15.26
N LEU A 274 11.77 -6.38 14.45
CA LEU A 274 10.84 -5.26 14.33
C LEU A 274 10.16 -4.95 15.67
N VAL A 275 9.73 -5.98 16.42
CA VAL A 275 9.08 -5.80 17.72
C VAL A 275 10.07 -5.36 18.80
N ASP A 276 11.32 -5.82 18.76
CA ASP A 276 12.40 -5.30 19.60
C ASP A 276 12.62 -3.80 19.38
N LEU A 277 12.62 -3.38 18.11
CA LEU A 277 12.71 -1.96 17.75
C LEU A 277 11.51 -1.17 18.28
N PHE A 278 10.28 -1.71 18.10
CA PHE A 278 9.07 -1.09 18.68
C PHE A 278 9.18 -0.92 20.19
N CYS A 279 9.55 -1.99 20.92
CA CYS A 279 9.69 -1.93 22.38
C CYS A 279 10.73 -0.91 22.83
N THR A 280 11.89 -0.90 22.14
CA THR A 280 12.97 0.04 22.45
C THR A 280 12.54 1.49 22.23
N SER A 281 11.95 1.77 21.07
CA SER A 281 11.49 3.12 20.72
C SER A 281 10.33 3.59 21.60
N TRP A 282 9.37 2.69 21.91
CA TRP A 282 8.26 2.99 22.80
C TRP A 282 8.77 3.34 24.22
N ASN A 283 9.65 2.50 24.75
CA ASN A 283 10.19 2.71 26.09
C ASN A 283 11.04 3.97 26.21
N ALA A 284 11.77 4.34 25.15
CA ALA A 284 12.52 5.58 25.08
C ALA A 284 11.60 6.81 25.00
N PHE A 285 10.53 6.74 24.17
CA PHE A 285 9.57 7.82 24.01
C PHE A 285 8.86 8.17 25.33
N TYR A 286 8.51 7.15 26.11
CA TYR A 286 7.83 7.30 27.40
C TYR A 286 8.77 7.19 28.61
N GLU A 287 10.08 7.37 28.45
CA GLU A 287 11.07 7.21 29.54
C GLU A 287 10.77 8.07 30.78
N LYS A 288 10.20 9.27 30.55
CA LYS A 288 9.87 10.23 31.61
C LYS A 288 8.43 10.16 32.11
N ASP A 289 7.64 9.24 31.57
CA ASP A 289 6.25 9.04 31.98
C ASP A 289 6.14 7.77 32.83
N ASP A 290 6.20 7.93 34.14
CA ASP A 290 6.10 6.82 35.09
C ASP A 290 4.75 6.08 35.01
N SER A 291 3.72 6.66 34.38
CA SER A 291 2.41 6.03 34.22
C SER A 291 2.36 5.15 32.95
N ALA A 292 3.28 5.34 32.00
CA ALA A 292 3.31 4.58 30.77
C ALA A 292 3.86 3.16 31.01
N LYS A 293 3.14 2.16 30.55
CA LYS A 293 3.61 0.78 30.62
C LYS A 293 4.80 0.57 29.69
N LYS A 294 5.84 -0.08 30.20
CA LYS A 294 6.98 -0.51 29.39
C LYS A 294 6.55 -1.62 28.42
N ALA A 295 6.91 -1.44 27.15
CA ALA A 295 6.69 -2.44 26.13
C ALA A 295 7.63 -3.62 26.30
N SER A 296 7.08 -4.81 26.24
CA SER A 296 7.80 -6.08 26.17
C SER A 296 7.00 -7.09 25.34
N TRP A 297 7.65 -8.14 24.88
CA TRP A 297 6.97 -9.15 24.08
C TRP A 297 7.39 -10.57 24.46
N LYS A 298 6.53 -11.52 24.09
CA LYS A 298 6.83 -12.96 24.16
C LYS A 298 6.40 -13.68 22.91
N ASN A 299 7.10 -14.77 22.60
CA ASN A 299 6.72 -15.68 21.52
C ASN A 299 5.63 -16.65 22.02
N VAL A 300 4.49 -16.62 21.34
CA VAL A 300 3.44 -17.62 21.51
C VAL A 300 3.06 -18.14 20.14
N SER A 301 3.67 -19.24 19.73
CA SER A 301 3.34 -19.86 18.44
C SER A 301 1.88 -20.30 18.41
N ASP A 302 1.15 -19.83 17.42
CA ASP A 302 -0.14 -20.41 17.08
C ASP A 302 0.08 -21.41 15.90
N ARG A 303 -0.79 -22.41 15.79
CA ARG A 303 -0.79 -23.33 14.65
C ARG A 303 -1.56 -22.73 13.48
N GLY A 304 -1.24 -21.46 13.14
CA GLY A 304 -1.88 -20.73 12.05
C GLY A 304 -1.58 -21.30 10.66
N PRO A 305 -2.21 -20.76 9.60
CA PRO A 305 -1.92 -21.16 8.23
C PRO A 305 -0.47 -20.89 7.88
N HIS A 306 0.04 -21.58 6.85
CA HIS A 306 1.40 -21.41 6.37
C HIS A 306 1.68 -19.93 6.01
N GLU A 307 2.76 -19.38 6.54
CA GLU A 307 3.32 -18.10 6.14
C GLU A 307 4.78 -18.33 5.73
N ALA A 308 5.22 -17.68 4.65
CA ALA A 308 6.59 -17.75 4.16
C ALA A 308 7.60 -17.38 5.27
N GLY A 309 8.69 -18.12 5.39
CA GLY A 309 9.76 -17.83 6.33
C GLY A 309 10.61 -16.63 5.90
N PHE A 310 10.80 -16.48 4.59
CA PHE A 310 11.67 -15.46 4.00
C PHE A 310 11.02 -14.83 2.77
N LEU A 311 11.01 -13.50 2.69
CA LEU A 311 10.55 -12.77 1.52
C LEU A 311 11.27 -11.42 1.43
N LYS A 312 11.91 -11.17 0.28
CA LYS A 312 12.52 -9.89 -0.10
C LYS A 312 12.20 -9.53 -1.54
N LEU A 313 12.32 -8.26 -1.89
CA LEU A 313 12.19 -7.74 -3.26
C LEU A 313 13.53 -7.19 -3.74
N ASP A 314 13.90 -7.48 -5.00
CA ASP A 314 14.94 -6.74 -5.70
C ASP A 314 14.29 -5.48 -6.32
N CYS A 315 14.64 -4.32 -5.79
CA CYS A 315 14.14 -3.01 -6.23
C CYS A 315 15.11 -2.28 -7.18
N SER A 316 16.08 -2.97 -7.75
CA SER A 316 17.10 -2.38 -8.64
C SER A 316 16.46 -1.71 -9.86
N LYS A 317 15.35 -2.24 -10.38
CA LYS A 317 14.66 -1.68 -11.54
C LYS A 317 14.09 -0.29 -11.25
N ILE A 318 13.32 -0.12 -10.19
CA ILE A 318 12.73 1.19 -9.85
C ILE A 318 13.83 2.21 -9.53
N LYS A 319 14.89 1.79 -8.82
CA LYS A 319 16.06 2.64 -8.52
C LYS A 319 16.79 3.08 -9.79
N ALA A 320 17.03 2.17 -10.73
CA ALA A 320 17.69 2.48 -11.98
C ALA A 320 16.85 3.37 -12.89
N THR A 321 15.53 3.14 -12.94
CA THR A 321 14.61 3.87 -13.82
C THR A 321 14.34 5.29 -13.34
N PHE A 322 14.06 5.45 -12.05
CA PHE A 322 13.62 6.73 -11.48
C PHE A 322 14.70 7.42 -10.64
N GLY A 323 15.76 6.73 -10.26
CA GLY A 323 16.74 7.23 -9.30
C GLY A 323 16.22 7.29 -7.86
N TRP A 324 15.04 6.72 -7.62
CA TRP A 324 14.45 6.65 -6.30
C TRP A 324 15.28 5.76 -5.36
N ASN A 325 15.36 6.15 -4.10
CA ASN A 325 15.81 5.32 -2.98
C ASN A 325 14.85 5.57 -1.82
N PRO A 326 14.70 4.62 -0.89
CA PRO A 326 13.91 4.86 0.31
C PRO A 326 14.36 6.14 1.04
N HIS A 327 13.41 6.97 1.44
CA HIS A 327 13.68 8.22 2.16
C HIS A 327 13.92 7.94 3.65
N TRP A 328 13.15 7.02 4.21
CA TRP A 328 13.19 6.68 5.63
C TRP A 328 13.49 5.20 5.85
N HIS A 329 14.46 4.93 6.71
CA HIS A 329 14.72 3.60 7.23
C HIS A 329 13.73 3.23 8.33
N ILE A 330 13.75 1.96 8.73
CA ILE A 330 12.80 1.37 9.67
C ILE A 330 12.80 2.07 11.05
N ASP A 331 13.96 2.59 11.49
CA ASP A 331 14.08 3.35 12.75
C ASP A 331 13.22 4.62 12.69
N LYS A 332 13.36 5.42 11.63
CA LYS A 332 12.55 6.62 11.42
C LYS A 332 11.07 6.29 11.24
N ALA A 333 10.76 5.20 10.55
CA ALA A 333 9.39 4.69 10.43
C ALA A 333 8.80 4.40 11.82
N MET A 334 9.57 3.78 12.70
CA MET A 334 9.13 3.44 14.05
C MET A 334 8.88 4.68 14.92
N GLU A 335 9.78 5.68 14.85
CA GLU A 335 9.58 6.97 15.53
C GLU A 335 8.26 7.62 15.13
N ASN A 336 7.97 7.69 13.83
CA ASN A 336 6.75 8.29 13.31
C ASN A 336 5.48 7.48 13.68
N ILE A 337 5.58 6.15 13.75
CA ILE A 337 4.48 5.30 14.21
C ILE A 337 4.14 5.60 15.67
N ILE A 338 5.16 5.73 16.53
CA ILE A 338 4.96 6.01 17.95
C ILE A 338 4.42 7.42 18.15
N GLU A 339 4.95 8.42 17.46
CA GLU A 339 4.44 9.79 17.50
C GLU A 339 2.95 9.86 17.09
N TRP A 340 2.58 9.19 16.02
CA TRP A 340 1.19 9.11 15.56
C TRP A 340 0.31 8.42 16.60
N THR A 341 0.81 7.31 17.16
CA THR A 341 0.10 6.52 18.16
C THR A 341 -0.11 7.32 19.45
N ASP A 342 0.90 8.04 19.91
CA ASP A 342 0.79 8.91 21.08
C ASP A 342 -0.26 10.01 20.89
N CYS A 343 -0.25 10.66 19.70
CA CYS A 343 -1.27 11.63 19.30
C CYS A 343 -2.68 11.01 19.37
N TYR A 344 -2.85 9.81 18.81
CA TYR A 344 -4.12 9.09 18.82
C TYR A 344 -4.59 8.75 20.24
N LEU A 345 -3.71 8.19 21.06
CA LEU A 345 -4.02 7.79 22.45
C LEU A 345 -4.42 8.98 23.32
N LYS A 346 -3.89 10.15 23.05
CA LYS A 346 -4.20 11.40 23.77
C LYS A 346 -5.39 12.17 23.19
N GLY A 347 -6.04 11.64 22.14
CA GLY A 347 -7.14 12.33 21.45
C GLY A 347 -6.69 13.62 20.76
N GLY A 348 -5.43 13.65 20.28
CA GLY A 348 -4.82 14.80 19.61
C GLY A 348 -5.29 14.97 18.15
N ASP A 349 -4.68 15.93 17.45
CA ASP A 349 -5.00 16.30 16.07
C ASP A 349 -4.32 15.34 15.07
N ILE A 350 -5.03 14.28 14.68
CA ILE A 350 -4.55 13.28 13.72
C ILE A 350 -4.28 13.89 12.33
N PRO A 351 -5.13 14.75 11.76
CA PRO A 351 -4.80 15.52 10.57
C PRO A 351 -3.45 16.22 10.65
N ALA A 352 -3.18 16.95 11.74
CA ALA A 352 -1.94 17.72 11.89
C ALA A 352 -0.69 16.83 11.95
N VAL A 353 -0.72 15.71 12.69
CA VAL A 353 0.43 14.80 12.74
C VAL A 353 0.68 14.12 11.40
N MET A 354 -0.39 13.75 10.66
CA MET A 354 -0.23 13.18 9.31
C MET A 354 0.38 14.20 8.35
N ASP A 355 -0.10 15.45 8.34
CA ASP A 355 0.43 16.51 7.47
C ASP A 355 1.89 16.86 7.82
N LYS A 356 2.25 16.86 9.10
CA LYS A 356 3.63 17.01 9.55
C LYS A 356 4.52 15.92 8.96
N GLN A 357 4.13 14.64 9.11
CA GLN A 357 4.90 13.51 8.60
C GLN A 357 5.00 13.52 7.08
N ILE A 358 3.93 13.86 6.35
CA ILE A 358 3.97 14.03 4.89
C ILE A 358 4.96 15.13 4.49
N LYS A 359 4.92 16.27 5.18
CA LYS A 359 5.81 17.41 4.88
C LYS A 359 7.28 17.11 5.18
N GLU A 360 7.57 16.33 6.24
CA GLU A 360 8.92 15.91 6.57
C GLU A 360 9.45 14.84 5.60
N PHE A 361 8.55 14.05 5.01
CA PHE A 361 8.89 13.02 4.05
C PHE A 361 9.20 13.58 2.67
N LEU A 362 8.46 14.59 2.19
CA LEU A 362 8.61 15.24 0.88
C LEU A 362 9.73 16.26 0.86
#